data_0e01e2c4309dc94a6228b6f5185ac17e
#
_entry.id   0e01e2c4309dc94a6228b6f5185ac17e
#
_cell.length_a   1.000
_cell.length_b   1.000
_cell.length_c   1.000
_cell.angle_alpha   90.00
_cell.angle_beta   90.00
_cell.angle_gamma   90.00
#
_symmetry.space_group_name_H-M   'P 1'
#
loop_
_entity.id
_entity.type
_entity.pdbx_description
1 polymer ?
#
loop_
_entity_poly.entity_id
_entity_poly.type
_entity_poly.pdbx_seq_one_letter_code
_entity_poly.pdbx_strand_id
1 'polypeptide(L)'
;MNKVLILTDSTCDLTQEIIKEYNIKVIPLHINFGEESFDDGVDIKLPELYERVENEKIMPKTAACAPGEFIAFLEPYIEEGYDIFYVGIGGKLSTTYNSFQIAAEEFDEGRCYSVDGSNLSTGTGLLVLKACKYRDSGMSAKEIKERLERRVPRIKSQFVVKSLDYLHKGGRCSSVVKILGGALRLRPMIVVREGKLKVGKKIIGLMKKAVGVMVDMFAQDLPNIDPEFVFITHTTECEQSVAEIDARFKELGVYDKVKHVYETEAGCVIGSHCGPGTIGILYLMKDELEEEEFDDDKL
;
A
#
# COMPACT_ATOMS: atom_id res chain seq x y z
N MET A 1 -9.38 -11.43 26.96
CA MET A 1 -9.31 -10.70 25.69
C MET A 1 -8.96 -11.72 24.62
N ASN A 2 -9.70 -11.76 23.52
CA ASN A 2 -9.40 -12.69 22.41
C ASN A 2 -8.08 -12.30 21.76
N LYS A 3 -7.40 -13.25 21.12
CA LYS A 3 -6.24 -12.95 20.29
C LYS A 3 -6.69 -12.17 19.06
N VAL A 4 -5.93 -11.16 18.67
CA VAL A 4 -6.24 -10.36 17.47
C VAL A 4 -5.45 -10.89 16.28
N LEU A 5 -6.16 -11.18 15.19
CA LEU A 5 -5.57 -11.54 13.90
C LEU A 5 -5.56 -10.29 13.00
N ILE A 6 -4.39 -9.91 12.53
CA ILE A 6 -4.25 -8.82 11.56
C ILE A 6 -4.39 -9.39 10.16
N LEU A 7 -5.42 -8.91 9.45
CA LEU A 7 -5.72 -9.25 8.06
C LEU A 7 -5.53 -8.04 7.16
N THR A 8 -4.97 -8.27 5.99
CA THR A 8 -4.90 -7.30 4.90
C THR A 8 -5.19 -7.99 3.56
N ASP A 9 -5.20 -7.24 2.48
CA ASP A 9 -5.27 -7.80 1.14
C ASP A 9 -3.91 -7.70 0.40
N SER A 10 -3.79 -8.39 -0.74
CA SER A 10 -2.54 -8.49 -1.50
C SER A 10 -1.97 -7.15 -1.94
N THR A 11 -2.80 -6.10 -2.01
CA THR A 11 -2.34 -4.76 -2.43
C THR A 11 -1.52 -4.03 -1.37
N CYS A 12 -1.26 -4.63 -0.21
CA CYS A 12 -0.38 -4.04 0.81
C CYS A 12 1.10 -4.01 0.40
N ASP A 13 1.48 -4.81 -0.60
CA ASP A 13 2.83 -4.93 -1.18
C ASP A 13 3.94 -5.17 -0.14
N LEU A 14 3.60 -5.78 1.00
CA LEU A 14 4.56 -6.23 2.00
C LEU A 14 5.23 -7.51 1.53
N THR A 15 6.53 -7.65 1.78
CA THR A 15 7.26 -8.86 1.42
C THR A 15 6.83 -10.06 2.27
N GLN A 16 7.09 -11.28 1.77
CA GLN A 16 6.74 -12.51 2.51
C GLN A 16 7.48 -12.61 3.85
N GLU A 17 8.69 -12.04 3.93
CA GLU A 17 9.47 -11.97 5.16
C GLU A 17 8.76 -11.11 6.20
N ILE A 18 8.31 -9.91 5.82
CA ILE A 18 7.55 -8.99 6.69
C ILE A 18 6.22 -9.64 7.11
N ILE A 19 5.48 -10.22 6.17
CA ILE A 19 4.21 -10.90 6.43
C ILE A 19 4.39 -12.00 7.48
N LYS A 20 5.45 -12.80 7.35
CA LYS A 20 5.77 -13.88 8.29
C LYS A 20 6.24 -13.34 9.64
N GLU A 21 7.15 -12.35 9.63
CA GLU A 21 7.70 -11.75 10.85
C GLU A 21 6.61 -11.18 11.75
N TYR A 22 5.66 -10.43 11.16
CA TYR A 22 4.57 -9.80 11.90
C TYR A 22 3.30 -10.65 12.02
N ASN A 23 3.34 -11.92 11.57
CA ASN A 23 2.18 -12.83 11.57
C ASN A 23 0.91 -12.19 10.99
N ILE A 24 1.04 -11.67 9.77
CA ILE A 24 -0.04 -11.03 9.03
C ILE A 24 -0.74 -12.09 8.17
N LYS A 25 -2.06 -12.01 8.05
CA LYS A 25 -2.82 -12.77 7.06
C LYS A 25 -3.14 -11.89 5.86
N VAL A 26 -3.01 -12.48 4.68
CA VAL A 26 -3.25 -11.76 3.42
C VAL A 26 -4.28 -12.52 2.61
N ILE A 27 -5.34 -11.82 2.19
CA ILE A 27 -6.31 -12.35 1.23
C ILE A 27 -5.99 -11.79 -0.16
N PRO A 28 -5.89 -12.63 -1.22
CA PRO A 28 -5.56 -12.15 -2.55
C PRO A 28 -6.73 -11.40 -3.20
N LEU A 29 -6.42 -10.37 -3.99
CA LEU A 29 -7.31 -9.83 -5.00
C LEU A 29 -7.07 -10.57 -6.32
N HIS A 30 -7.91 -10.34 -7.33
CA HIS A 30 -7.85 -11.09 -8.57
C HIS A 30 -7.36 -10.25 -9.75
N ILE A 31 -6.66 -10.93 -10.65
CA ILE A 31 -6.18 -10.43 -11.94
C ILE A 31 -6.86 -11.24 -13.04
N ASN A 32 -7.57 -10.56 -13.93
CA ASN A 32 -8.32 -11.21 -15.01
C ASN A 32 -7.73 -10.86 -16.39
N PHE A 33 -7.38 -11.87 -17.14
CA PHE A 33 -7.04 -11.80 -18.58
C PHE A 33 -8.14 -12.49 -19.37
N GLY A 34 -9.08 -11.72 -19.93
CA GLY A 34 -10.26 -12.30 -20.58
C GLY A 34 -11.11 -13.11 -19.61
N GLU A 35 -11.17 -14.43 -19.82
CA GLU A 35 -11.91 -15.37 -18.96
C GLU A 35 -11.03 -16.05 -17.89
N GLU A 36 -9.71 -15.90 -17.96
CA GLU A 36 -8.78 -16.43 -16.97
C GLU A 36 -8.69 -15.50 -15.77
N SER A 37 -8.72 -16.08 -14.57
CA SER A 37 -8.58 -15.36 -13.30
C SER A 37 -7.42 -15.94 -12.50
N PHE A 38 -6.63 -15.07 -11.89
CA PHE A 38 -5.43 -15.39 -11.11
C PHE A 38 -5.47 -14.66 -9.78
N ASP A 39 -5.02 -15.31 -8.73
CA ASP A 39 -4.84 -14.70 -7.42
C ASP A 39 -3.52 -13.93 -7.37
N ASP A 40 -3.60 -12.65 -7.00
CA ASP A 40 -2.47 -11.73 -6.94
C ASP A 40 -1.39 -12.22 -5.96
N GLY A 41 -0.18 -12.40 -6.46
CA GLY A 41 0.97 -12.87 -5.71
C GLY A 41 1.00 -14.36 -5.40
N VAL A 42 -0.08 -15.10 -5.72
CA VAL A 42 -0.21 -16.55 -5.57
C VAL A 42 -0.01 -17.24 -6.92
N ASP A 43 -0.89 -16.98 -7.89
CA ASP A 43 -0.91 -17.65 -9.19
C ASP A 43 -0.11 -16.90 -10.25
N ILE A 44 0.07 -15.61 -10.08
CA ILE A 44 0.77 -14.74 -11.03
C ILE A 44 1.66 -13.73 -10.31
N LYS A 45 2.82 -13.45 -10.88
CA LYS A 45 3.77 -12.44 -10.41
C LYS A 45 3.94 -11.31 -11.41
N LEU A 46 4.41 -10.16 -10.93
CA LEU A 46 4.48 -8.93 -11.72
C LEU A 46 5.27 -9.04 -13.03
N PRO A 47 6.45 -9.68 -13.10
CA PRO A 47 7.16 -9.87 -14.36
C PRO A 47 6.34 -10.65 -15.41
N GLU A 48 5.67 -11.73 -14.98
CA GLU A 48 4.83 -12.56 -15.84
C GLU A 48 3.60 -11.78 -16.34
N LEU A 49 2.98 -10.97 -15.47
CA LEU A 49 1.87 -10.09 -15.84
C LEU A 49 2.27 -9.15 -16.98
N TYR A 50 3.43 -8.51 -16.89
CA TYR A 50 3.89 -7.59 -17.93
C TYR A 50 4.29 -8.30 -19.21
N GLU A 51 4.90 -9.47 -19.11
CA GLU A 51 5.19 -10.33 -20.27
C GLU A 51 3.90 -10.72 -21.01
N ARG A 52 2.85 -11.11 -20.30
CA ARG A 52 1.54 -11.42 -20.90
C ARG A 52 0.94 -10.18 -21.57
N VAL A 53 0.95 -9.02 -20.91
CA VAL A 53 0.45 -7.75 -21.50
C VAL A 53 1.19 -7.44 -22.80
N GLU A 54 2.51 -7.66 -22.84
CA GLU A 54 3.31 -7.40 -24.03
C GLU A 54 3.03 -8.39 -25.17
N ASN A 55 2.90 -9.66 -24.84
CA ASN A 55 2.69 -10.73 -25.84
C ASN A 55 1.25 -10.74 -26.36
N GLU A 56 0.26 -10.67 -25.49
CA GLU A 56 -1.16 -10.78 -25.84
C GLU A 56 -1.78 -9.45 -26.26
N LYS A 57 -1.14 -8.31 -25.95
CA LYS A 57 -1.67 -6.94 -26.15
C LYS A 57 -3.00 -6.69 -25.44
N ILE A 58 -3.28 -7.47 -24.39
CA ILE A 58 -4.47 -7.38 -23.55
C ILE A 58 -4.07 -6.78 -22.20
N MET A 59 -4.78 -5.74 -21.78
CA MET A 59 -4.61 -5.20 -20.43
C MET A 59 -5.42 -6.02 -19.44
N PRO A 60 -4.83 -6.43 -18.31
CA PRO A 60 -5.55 -7.13 -17.28
C PRO A 60 -6.61 -6.22 -16.63
N LYS A 61 -7.65 -6.83 -16.10
CA LYS A 61 -8.61 -6.20 -15.21
C LYS A 61 -8.41 -6.75 -13.81
N THR A 62 -8.50 -5.88 -12.83
CA THR A 62 -8.44 -6.30 -11.42
C THR A 62 -9.83 -6.43 -10.85
N ALA A 63 -10.05 -7.44 -9.99
CA ALA A 63 -11.28 -7.60 -9.25
C ALA A 63 -11.00 -7.63 -7.74
N ALA A 64 -11.97 -7.12 -6.99
CA ALA A 64 -11.95 -7.15 -5.53
C ALA A 64 -12.25 -8.57 -5.04
N CYS A 65 -11.76 -8.90 -3.86
CA CYS A 65 -12.20 -10.08 -3.11
C CYS A 65 -13.70 -9.93 -2.80
N ALA A 66 -14.48 -10.98 -3.04
CA ALA A 66 -15.91 -10.98 -2.80
C ALA A 66 -16.25 -11.25 -1.31
N PRO A 67 -17.44 -10.84 -0.82
CA PRO A 67 -17.83 -11.11 0.57
C PRO A 67 -17.76 -12.59 0.97
N GLY A 68 -18.20 -13.50 0.08
CA GLY A 68 -18.15 -14.95 0.33
C GLY A 68 -16.73 -15.50 0.49
N GLU A 69 -15.75 -14.92 -0.21
CA GLU A 69 -14.34 -15.29 -0.07
C GLU A 69 -13.79 -14.85 1.29
N PHE A 70 -14.16 -13.65 1.76
CA PHE A 70 -13.84 -13.19 3.11
C PHE A 70 -14.46 -14.10 4.16
N ILE A 71 -15.74 -14.46 4.04
CA ILE A 71 -16.43 -15.35 4.99
C ILE A 71 -15.67 -16.68 5.10
N ALA A 72 -15.42 -17.34 3.97
CA ALA A 72 -14.71 -18.61 3.93
C ALA A 72 -13.28 -18.52 4.50
N PHE A 73 -12.61 -17.38 4.27
CA PHE A 73 -11.26 -17.14 4.80
C PHE A 73 -11.26 -16.92 6.32
N LEU A 74 -12.27 -16.23 6.87
CA LEU A 74 -12.31 -15.79 8.26
C LEU A 74 -12.88 -16.86 9.20
N GLU A 75 -13.83 -17.69 8.73
CA GLU A 75 -14.57 -18.66 9.54
C GLU A 75 -13.64 -19.52 10.43
N PRO A 76 -12.54 -20.15 9.92
CA PRO A 76 -11.67 -20.95 10.75
C PRO A 76 -11.02 -20.18 11.91
N TYR A 77 -10.62 -18.92 11.67
CA TYR A 77 -9.99 -18.10 12.70
C TYR A 77 -10.99 -17.62 13.76
N ILE A 78 -12.21 -17.31 13.34
CA ILE A 78 -13.29 -16.96 14.27
C ILE A 78 -13.63 -18.16 15.16
N GLU A 79 -13.70 -19.38 14.60
CA GLU A 79 -13.90 -20.61 15.36
C GLU A 79 -12.76 -20.90 16.35
N GLU A 80 -11.51 -20.58 15.97
CA GLU A 80 -10.34 -20.64 16.86
C GLU A 80 -10.32 -19.57 17.95
N GLY A 81 -11.29 -18.65 17.97
CA GLY A 81 -11.46 -17.61 18.99
C GLY A 81 -10.69 -16.33 18.75
N TYR A 82 -10.23 -16.06 17.52
CA TYR A 82 -9.63 -14.77 17.15
C TYR A 82 -10.69 -13.70 16.94
N ASP A 83 -10.36 -12.46 17.33
CA ASP A 83 -11.00 -11.26 16.79
C ASP A 83 -10.21 -10.80 15.57
N ILE A 84 -10.91 -10.42 14.51
CA ILE A 84 -10.31 -10.04 13.24
C ILE A 84 -10.15 -8.53 13.18
N PHE A 85 -8.97 -8.07 12.79
CA PHE A 85 -8.75 -6.67 12.44
C PHE A 85 -8.26 -6.56 11.00
N TYR A 86 -9.09 -5.96 10.15
CA TYR A 86 -8.78 -5.78 8.73
C TYR A 86 -8.42 -4.34 8.39
N VAL A 87 -7.33 -4.17 7.64
CA VAL A 87 -6.99 -2.93 6.96
C VAL A 87 -6.41 -3.25 5.58
N GLY A 88 -7.01 -2.72 4.53
CA GLY A 88 -6.65 -3.02 3.15
C GLY A 88 -6.74 -1.79 2.26
N ILE A 89 -6.77 -2.02 0.95
CA ILE A 89 -6.84 -0.97 -0.07
C ILE A 89 -8.02 -0.02 0.18
N GLY A 90 -7.79 1.27 -0.07
CA GLY A 90 -8.79 2.30 0.15
C GLY A 90 -10.10 2.08 -0.62
N GLY A 91 -11.24 2.26 0.06
CA GLY A 91 -12.58 2.03 -0.47
C GLY A 91 -12.96 2.92 -1.67
N LYS A 92 -12.18 3.99 -1.95
CA LYS A 92 -12.33 4.80 -3.17
C LYS A 92 -11.53 4.27 -4.36
N LEU A 93 -10.69 3.25 -4.17
CA LEU A 93 -9.85 2.62 -5.19
C LEU A 93 -10.35 1.22 -5.56
N SER A 94 -10.90 0.49 -4.59
CA SER A 94 -11.45 -0.86 -4.74
C SER A 94 -12.68 -1.05 -3.85
N THR A 95 -13.56 -1.97 -4.21
CA THR A 95 -14.70 -2.37 -3.37
C THR A 95 -14.34 -3.39 -2.30
N THR A 96 -13.07 -3.83 -2.20
CA THR A 96 -12.61 -4.86 -1.28
C THR A 96 -12.93 -4.51 0.18
N TYR A 97 -12.74 -3.25 0.59
CA TYR A 97 -13.11 -2.81 1.94
C TYR A 97 -14.60 -2.99 2.22
N ASN A 98 -15.46 -2.63 1.27
CA ASN A 98 -16.90 -2.82 1.40
C ASN A 98 -17.28 -4.32 1.43
N SER A 99 -16.59 -5.16 0.65
CA SER A 99 -16.80 -6.62 0.69
C SER A 99 -16.48 -7.20 2.06
N PHE A 100 -15.39 -6.74 2.72
CA PHE A 100 -15.10 -7.12 4.09
C PHE A 100 -16.19 -6.66 5.06
N GLN A 101 -16.73 -5.45 4.92
CA GLN A 101 -17.80 -4.95 5.79
C GLN A 101 -19.05 -5.85 5.71
N ILE A 102 -19.45 -6.25 4.49
CA ILE A 102 -20.56 -7.17 4.27
C ILE A 102 -20.27 -8.55 4.90
N ALA A 103 -19.05 -9.08 4.71
CA ALA A 103 -18.66 -10.36 5.31
C ALA A 103 -18.64 -10.31 6.85
N ALA A 104 -18.27 -9.19 7.43
CA ALA A 104 -18.21 -9.04 8.88
C ALA A 104 -19.60 -9.10 9.56
N GLU A 105 -20.68 -8.78 8.83
CA GLU A 105 -22.06 -8.87 9.32
C GLU A 105 -22.54 -10.31 9.54
N GLU A 106 -21.86 -11.31 8.94
CA GLU A 106 -22.17 -12.74 9.12
C GLU A 106 -21.60 -13.32 10.43
N PHE A 107 -20.77 -12.57 11.15
CA PHE A 107 -20.16 -12.99 12.41
C PHE A 107 -20.74 -12.20 13.60
N ASP A 108 -20.60 -12.74 14.79
CA ASP A 108 -21.07 -12.11 16.02
C ASP A 108 -20.51 -10.67 16.18
N GLU A 109 -21.33 -9.79 16.73
CA GLU A 109 -20.94 -8.40 17.01
C GLU A 109 -19.66 -8.35 17.86
N GLY A 110 -18.71 -7.53 17.47
CA GLY A 110 -17.45 -7.37 18.18
C GLY A 110 -16.36 -8.37 17.82
N ARG A 111 -16.59 -9.26 16.82
CA ARG A 111 -15.58 -10.19 16.34
C ARG A 111 -14.74 -9.67 15.16
N CYS A 112 -15.28 -8.75 14.38
CA CYS A 112 -14.63 -8.18 13.20
C CYS A 112 -14.58 -6.66 13.27
N TYR A 113 -13.38 -6.11 13.14
CA TYR A 113 -13.11 -4.69 13.10
C TYR A 113 -12.33 -4.34 11.85
N SER A 114 -12.49 -3.13 11.35
CA SER A 114 -11.74 -2.68 10.18
C SER A 114 -11.54 -1.17 10.13
N VAL A 115 -10.53 -0.78 9.33
CA VAL A 115 -10.25 0.60 8.96
C VAL A 115 -10.08 0.68 7.45
N ASP A 116 -10.76 1.63 6.80
CA ASP A 116 -10.48 1.97 5.39
C ASP A 116 -9.05 2.55 5.31
N GLY A 117 -8.12 1.83 4.68
CA GLY A 117 -6.75 2.30 4.52
C GLY A 117 -6.65 3.64 3.78
N SER A 118 -7.67 4.00 3.01
CA SER A 118 -7.71 5.22 2.17
C SER A 118 -6.43 5.43 1.37
N ASN A 119 -5.73 4.33 1.08
CA ASN A 119 -4.41 4.29 0.47
C ASN A 119 -4.29 3.03 -0.39
N LEU A 120 -3.10 2.78 -0.91
CA LEU A 120 -2.72 1.59 -1.69
C LEU A 120 -1.27 1.22 -1.42
N SER A 121 -0.88 0.04 -1.87
CA SER A 121 0.49 -0.43 -1.81
C SER A 121 1.05 -0.38 -0.38
N THR A 122 2.33 -0.19 -0.20
CA THR A 122 2.95 -0.07 1.12
C THR A 122 2.47 1.13 1.94
N GLY A 123 1.70 2.07 1.35
CA GLY A 123 0.93 3.05 2.13
C GLY A 123 -0.14 2.38 3.01
N THR A 124 -0.81 1.34 2.50
CA THR A 124 -1.64 0.45 3.32
C THR A 124 -0.77 -0.43 4.21
N GLY A 125 0.34 -0.95 3.69
CA GLY A 125 1.31 -1.75 4.43
C GLY A 125 1.82 -1.07 5.71
N LEU A 126 2.04 0.26 5.69
CA LEU A 126 2.38 1.05 6.88
C LEU A 126 1.31 0.96 7.98
N LEU A 127 0.02 1.02 7.60
CA LEU A 127 -1.07 0.85 8.57
C LEU A 127 -1.13 -0.58 9.10
N VAL A 128 -0.89 -1.58 8.24
CA VAL A 128 -0.83 -2.98 8.64
C VAL A 128 0.24 -3.20 9.70
N LEU A 129 1.45 -2.66 9.48
CA LEU A 129 2.54 -2.76 10.46
C LEU A 129 2.23 -2.03 11.76
N LYS A 130 1.60 -0.84 11.70
CA LYS A 130 1.14 -0.15 12.91
C LYS A 130 0.08 -0.96 13.66
N ALA A 131 -0.88 -1.58 12.97
CA ALA A 131 -1.85 -2.48 13.59
C ALA A 131 -1.17 -3.67 14.28
N CYS A 132 -0.14 -4.26 13.68
CA CYS A 132 0.66 -5.32 14.32
C CYS A 132 1.33 -4.82 15.59
N LYS A 133 1.92 -3.63 15.58
CA LYS A 133 2.55 -3.04 16.77
C LYS A 133 1.55 -2.81 17.92
N TYR A 134 0.36 -2.29 17.59
CA TYR A 134 -0.70 -2.10 18.57
C TYR A 134 -1.19 -3.45 19.14
N ARG A 135 -1.38 -4.46 18.28
CA ARG A 135 -1.68 -5.83 18.72
C ARG A 135 -0.62 -6.35 19.68
N ASP A 136 0.67 -6.20 19.33
CA ASP A 136 1.79 -6.74 20.10
C ASP A 136 1.99 -6.00 21.42
N SER A 137 1.49 -4.75 21.55
CA SER A 137 1.38 -4.03 22.81
C SER A 137 0.15 -4.45 23.68
N GLY A 138 -0.62 -5.43 23.22
CA GLY A 138 -1.77 -6.00 23.96
C GLY A 138 -3.10 -5.30 23.74
N MET A 139 -3.23 -4.43 22.73
CA MET A 139 -4.49 -3.77 22.41
C MET A 139 -5.51 -4.73 21.79
N SER A 140 -6.77 -4.54 22.12
CA SER A 140 -7.92 -5.20 21.47
C SER A 140 -8.10 -4.69 20.04
N ALA A 141 -8.81 -5.45 19.21
CA ALA A 141 -9.12 -5.06 17.85
C ALA A 141 -9.89 -3.71 17.78
N LYS A 142 -10.71 -3.42 18.77
CA LYS A 142 -11.41 -2.13 18.92
C LYS A 142 -10.44 -0.97 19.17
N GLU A 143 -9.52 -1.12 20.10
CA GLU A 143 -8.51 -0.09 20.41
C GLU A 143 -7.56 0.16 19.24
N ILE A 144 -7.18 -0.92 18.53
CA ILE A 144 -6.40 -0.83 17.27
C ILE A 144 -7.15 0.02 16.25
N LYS A 145 -8.46 -0.21 16.07
CA LYS A 145 -9.29 0.59 15.15
C LYS A 145 -9.24 2.07 15.50
N GLU A 146 -9.53 2.42 16.74
CA GLU A 146 -9.58 3.81 17.23
C GLU A 146 -8.25 4.55 17.02
N ARG A 147 -7.12 3.87 17.28
CA ARG A 147 -5.79 4.44 17.04
C ARG A 147 -5.46 4.55 15.55
N LEU A 148 -5.73 3.49 14.79
CA LEU A 148 -5.35 3.46 13.38
C LEU A 148 -6.13 4.46 12.53
N GLU A 149 -7.40 4.74 12.85
CA GLU A 149 -8.19 5.78 12.20
C GLU A 149 -7.51 7.16 12.23
N ARG A 150 -6.79 7.48 13.31
CA ARG A 150 -6.01 8.73 13.42
C ARG A 150 -4.75 8.73 12.55
N ARG A 151 -4.20 7.54 12.24
CA ARG A 151 -3.00 7.37 11.41
C ARG A 151 -3.28 7.47 9.91
N VAL A 152 -4.47 7.08 9.47
CA VAL A 152 -4.85 7.08 8.04
C VAL A 152 -4.56 8.43 7.34
N PRO A 153 -4.97 9.60 7.84
CA PRO A 153 -4.72 10.89 7.19
C PRO A 153 -3.23 11.31 7.21
N ARG A 154 -2.39 10.62 7.96
CA ARG A 154 -0.95 10.92 8.12
C ARG A 154 -0.06 10.19 7.14
N ILE A 155 -0.62 9.28 6.33
CA ILE A 155 0.15 8.57 5.31
C ILE A 155 0.53 9.52 4.19
N LYS A 156 1.78 9.46 3.78
CA LYS A 156 2.32 10.09 2.59
C LYS A 156 2.68 9.01 1.59
N SER A 157 1.90 8.91 0.53
CA SER A 157 2.18 8.03 -0.61
C SER A 157 2.40 8.88 -1.83
N GLN A 158 3.61 8.81 -2.38
CA GLN A 158 4.02 9.53 -3.57
C GLN A 158 4.83 8.61 -4.48
N PHE A 159 4.53 8.62 -5.76
CA PHE A 159 5.23 7.79 -6.72
C PHE A 159 5.31 8.48 -8.09
N VAL A 160 6.33 8.13 -8.84
CA VAL A 160 6.52 8.60 -10.21
C VAL A 160 6.32 7.44 -11.17
N VAL A 161 5.68 7.70 -12.31
CA VAL A 161 5.39 6.69 -13.32
C VAL A 161 6.17 6.96 -14.61
N LYS A 162 6.60 5.89 -15.28
CA LYS A 162 7.30 5.96 -16.57
C LYS A 162 6.32 6.29 -17.69
N SER A 163 5.09 5.76 -17.65
CA SER A 163 4.01 6.00 -18.61
C SER A 163 2.69 6.26 -17.90
N LEU A 164 1.80 7.00 -18.58
CA LEU A 164 0.43 7.24 -18.13
C LEU A 164 -0.57 6.19 -18.60
N ASP A 165 -0.16 5.29 -19.49
CA ASP A 165 -1.07 4.36 -20.18
C ASP A 165 -1.79 3.42 -19.21
N TYR A 166 -1.07 2.84 -18.26
CA TYR A 166 -1.63 1.95 -17.24
C TYR A 166 -2.59 2.69 -16.31
N LEU A 167 -2.20 3.86 -15.80
CA LEU A 167 -3.07 4.68 -14.95
C LEU A 167 -4.35 5.13 -15.68
N HIS A 168 -4.22 5.46 -16.97
CA HIS A 168 -5.36 5.86 -17.78
C HIS A 168 -6.32 4.69 -18.00
N LYS A 169 -5.80 3.56 -18.50
CA LYS A 169 -6.59 2.36 -18.79
C LYS A 169 -7.18 1.75 -17.50
N GLY A 170 -6.44 1.81 -16.42
CA GLY A 170 -6.88 1.36 -15.09
C GLY A 170 -8.00 2.20 -14.45
N GLY A 171 -8.16 3.45 -14.86
CA GLY A 171 -9.28 4.32 -14.47
C GLY A 171 -9.30 4.81 -13.01
N ARG A 172 -8.27 4.52 -12.19
CA ARG A 172 -8.21 4.90 -10.77
C ARG A 172 -7.63 6.30 -10.55
N CYS A 173 -7.10 6.94 -11.59
CA CYS A 173 -6.56 8.30 -11.52
C CYS A 173 -7.21 9.21 -12.58
N SER A 174 -8.39 9.73 -12.31
CA SER A 174 -9.14 10.57 -13.26
C SER A 174 -8.40 11.85 -13.68
N SER A 175 -7.50 12.37 -12.84
CA SER A 175 -6.69 13.55 -13.16
C SER A 175 -5.64 13.31 -14.25
N VAL A 176 -5.30 12.04 -14.54
CA VAL A 176 -4.37 11.65 -15.61
C VAL A 176 -4.93 11.99 -16.99
N VAL A 177 -6.23 11.86 -17.19
CA VAL A 177 -6.89 12.18 -18.49
C VAL A 177 -6.56 13.60 -18.96
N LYS A 178 -6.43 14.55 -18.03
CA LYS A 178 -6.15 15.96 -18.31
C LYS A 178 -4.72 16.23 -18.81
N ILE A 179 -3.83 15.25 -18.71
CA ILE A 179 -2.41 15.38 -19.09
C ILE A 179 -1.99 14.39 -20.17
N LEU A 180 -2.93 13.53 -20.63
CA LEU A 180 -2.71 12.66 -21.80
C LEU A 180 -2.50 13.52 -23.04
N GLY A 181 -1.55 13.14 -23.88
CA GLY A 181 -1.18 13.92 -25.07
C GLY A 181 -0.30 15.13 -24.79
N GLY A 182 0.19 15.28 -23.55
CA GLY A 182 1.10 16.34 -23.14
C GLY A 182 2.52 16.22 -23.69
N ALA A 183 3.44 16.98 -23.09
CA ALA A 183 4.82 17.06 -23.54
C ALA A 183 5.53 15.69 -23.57
N LEU A 184 6.35 15.49 -24.60
CA LEU A 184 7.28 14.37 -24.69
C LEU A 184 8.11 14.26 -23.39
N ARG A 185 8.23 13.05 -22.83
CA ARG A 185 8.93 12.77 -21.55
C ARG A 185 8.28 13.41 -20.31
N LEU A 186 6.95 13.55 -20.31
CA LEU A 186 6.24 13.90 -19.09
C LEU A 186 6.34 12.72 -18.10
N ARG A 187 6.80 13.00 -16.87
CA ARG A 187 6.91 12.06 -15.73
C ARG A 187 6.09 12.63 -14.58
N PRO A 188 4.79 12.35 -14.52
CA PRO A 188 3.98 12.87 -13.45
C PRO A 188 4.31 12.15 -12.14
N MET A 189 4.37 12.91 -11.08
CA MET A 189 4.34 12.38 -9.73
C MET A 189 2.89 12.30 -9.28
N ILE A 190 2.48 11.11 -8.87
CA ILE A 190 1.16 10.82 -8.35
C ILE A 190 1.25 10.83 -6.83
N VAL A 191 0.20 11.31 -6.18
CA VAL A 191 0.06 11.32 -4.73
C VAL A 191 -1.33 10.80 -4.34
N VAL A 192 -1.42 10.18 -3.17
CA VAL A 192 -2.71 9.84 -2.57
C VAL A 192 -3.17 11.01 -1.71
N ARG A 193 -4.38 11.47 -1.95
CA ARG A 193 -5.05 12.49 -1.14
C ARG A 193 -6.51 12.14 -0.96
N GLU A 194 -6.96 12.05 0.29
CA GLU A 194 -8.34 11.73 0.64
C GLU A 194 -8.82 10.40 -0.01
N GLY A 195 -7.95 9.40 -0.04
CA GLY A 195 -8.21 8.08 -0.62
C GLY A 195 -8.26 8.04 -2.15
N LYS A 196 -7.82 9.08 -2.85
CA LYS A 196 -7.81 9.15 -4.32
C LYS A 196 -6.43 9.44 -4.88
N LEU A 197 -6.14 8.86 -6.04
CA LEU A 197 -4.93 9.20 -6.80
C LEU A 197 -5.11 10.55 -7.47
N LYS A 198 -4.16 11.46 -7.24
CA LYS A 198 -4.12 12.80 -7.84
C LYS A 198 -2.75 13.07 -8.44
N VAL A 199 -2.71 13.80 -9.55
CA VAL A 199 -1.44 14.31 -10.09
C VAL A 199 -0.94 15.41 -9.14
N GLY A 200 0.19 15.16 -8.49
CA GLY A 200 0.86 16.09 -7.59
C GLY A 200 1.72 17.07 -8.35
N LYS A 201 2.80 16.60 -8.97
CA LYS A 201 3.70 17.43 -9.79
C LYS A 201 3.82 16.89 -11.22
N LYS A 202 3.95 17.79 -12.18
CA LYS A 202 4.23 17.48 -13.59
C LYS A 202 5.70 17.74 -13.84
N ILE A 203 6.50 16.68 -14.01
CA ILE A 203 7.93 16.79 -14.23
C ILE A 203 8.22 16.46 -15.69
N ILE A 204 8.92 17.33 -16.40
CA ILE A 204 9.37 17.09 -17.78
C ILE A 204 10.85 16.74 -17.72
N GLY A 205 11.21 15.60 -18.32
CA GLY A 205 12.59 15.14 -18.38
C GLY A 205 12.75 13.64 -18.19
N LEU A 206 13.95 13.26 -17.76
CA LEU A 206 14.30 11.87 -17.47
C LEU A 206 13.69 11.41 -16.13
N MET A 207 13.56 10.09 -15.95
CA MET A 207 13.09 9.48 -14.70
C MET A 207 13.92 9.91 -13.50
N LYS A 208 15.24 9.98 -13.65
CA LYS A 208 16.17 10.51 -12.64
C LYS A 208 15.74 11.87 -12.06
N LYS A 209 15.32 12.81 -12.90
CA LYS A 209 14.83 14.13 -12.45
C LYS A 209 13.55 13.99 -11.62
N ALA A 210 12.64 13.11 -12.03
CA ALA A 210 11.38 12.91 -11.33
C ALA A 210 11.59 12.24 -9.96
N VAL A 211 12.47 11.25 -9.89
CA VAL A 211 12.92 10.63 -8.65
C VAL A 211 13.57 11.65 -7.73
N GLY A 212 14.48 12.50 -8.24
CA GLY A 212 15.10 13.56 -7.44
C GLY A 212 14.09 14.49 -6.81
N VAL A 213 13.07 14.95 -7.58
CA VAL A 213 11.97 15.79 -7.04
C VAL A 213 11.17 15.07 -5.96
N MET A 214 10.94 13.76 -6.10
CA MET A 214 10.24 12.95 -5.11
C MET A 214 11.06 12.84 -3.82
N VAL A 215 12.37 12.58 -3.91
CA VAL A 215 13.28 12.55 -2.75
C VAL A 215 13.37 13.92 -2.08
N ASP A 216 13.42 15.02 -2.84
CA ASP A 216 13.43 16.38 -2.26
C ASP A 216 12.17 16.67 -1.45
N MET A 217 11.01 16.15 -1.88
CA MET A 217 9.77 16.28 -1.10
C MET A 217 9.80 15.41 0.17
N PHE A 218 10.31 14.20 0.08
CA PHE A 218 10.53 13.36 1.26
C PHE A 218 11.49 14.03 2.26
N ALA A 219 12.58 14.62 1.77
CA ALA A 219 13.57 15.31 2.60
C ALA A 219 12.97 16.49 3.39
N GLN A 220 11.98 17.20 2.82
CA GLN A 220 11.26 18.27 3.51
C GLN A 220 10.40 17.72 4.68
N ASP A 221 9.82 16.56 4.52
CA ASP A 221 9.00 15.91 5.55
C ASP A 221 9.85 15.15 6.60
N LEU A 222 11.10 14.77 6.27
CA LEU A 222 11.97 13.91 7.07
C LEU A 222 12.10 14.30 8.56
N PRO A 223 12.14 15.58 8.97
CA PRO A 223 12.18 15.93 10.40
C PRO A 223 10.91 15.55 11.18
N ASN A 224 9.79 15.37 10.47
CA ASN A 224 8.46 15.17 11.04
C ASN A 224 7.83 13.82 10.66
N ILE A 225 8.59 12.88 10.09
CA ILE A 225 8.09 11.54 9.81
C ILE A 225 8.10 10.67 11.06
N ASP A 226 7.17 9.71 11.10
CA ASP A 226 7.25 8.60 12.03
C ASP A 226 8.55 7.81 11.73
N PRO A 227 9.47 7.66 12.72
CA PRO A 227 10.79 7.12 12.45
C PRO A 227 10.81 5.59 12.32
N GLU A 228 9.66 4.92 12.37
CA GLU A 228 9.64 3.48 12.45
C GLU A 228 9.81 2.82 11.09
N PHE A 229 9.03 3.25 10.07
CA PHE A 229 9.01 2.61 8.76
C PHE A 229 9.00 3.61 7.61
N VAL A 230 9.85 3.38 6.62
CA VAL A 230 9.81 4.02 5.30
C VAL A 230 9.91 2.94 4.23
N PHE A 231 9.10 3.03 3.20
CA PHE A 231 9.12 2.12 2.06
C PHE A 231 9.59 2.80 0.78
N ILE A 232 10.48 2.12 0.06
CA ILE A 232 10.77 2.34 -1.35
C ILE A 232 10.06 1.22 -2.10
N THR A 233 8.93 1.52 -2.74
CA THR A 233 8.13 0.51 -3.45
C THR A 233 8.19 0.76 -4.94
N HIS A 234 8.43 -0.28 -5.71
CA HIS A 234 8.60 -0.17 -7.15
C HIS A 234 7.96 -1.33 -7.91
N THR A 235 7.76 -1.13 -9.20
CA THR A 235 7.48 -2.20 -10.17
C THR A 235 8.79 -2.62 -10.85
N THR A 236 8.72 -3.44 -11.91
CA THR A 236 9.91 -3.81 -12.70
C THR A 236 10.61 -2.60 -13.33
N GLU A 237 11.84 -2.77 -13.80
CA GLU A 237 12.67 -1.75 -14.50
C GLU A 237 13.01 -0.51 -13.63
N CYS A 238 13.23 -0.68 -12.34
CA CYS A 238 13.46 0.41 -11.40
C CYS A 238 14.85 0.41 -10.74
N GLU A 239 15.74 -0.50 -11.08
CA GLU A 239 17.04 -0.72 -10.42
C GLU A 239 17.86 0.57 -10.32
N GLN A 240 17.91 1.35 -11.41
CA GLN A 240 18.64 2.64 -11.41
C GLN A 240 17.96 3.67 -10.50
N SER A 241 16.64 3.67 -10.45
CA SER A 241 15.87 4.62 -9.62
C SER A 241 15.99 4.27 -8.14
N VAL A 242 15.98 2.99 -7.79
CA VAL A 242 16.23 2.48 -6.43
C VAL A 242 17.63 2.91 -5.97
N ALA A 243 18.65 2.65 -6.78
CA ALA A 243 20.04 3.03 -6.47
C ALA A 243 20.18 4.56 -6.25
N GLU A 244 19.44 5.38 -7.01
CA GLU A 244 19.44 6.83 -6.84
C GLU A 244 18.77 7.27 -5.53
N ILE A 245 17.65 6.67 -5.16
CA ILE A 245 16.99 6.93 -3.87
C ILE A 245 17.91 6.51 -2.72
N ASP A 246 18.50 5.32 -2.80
CA ASP A 246 19.42 4.80 -1.78
C ASP A 246 20.62 5.74 -1.54
N ALA A 247 21.27 6.20 -2.63
CA ALA A 247 22.37 7.15 -2.54
C ALA A 247 21.94 8.47 -1.84
N ARG A 248 20.78 9.01 -2.22
CA ARG A 248 20.23 10.22 -1.60
C ARG A 248 19.80 9.99 -0.16
N PHE A 249 19.27 8.84 0.19
CA PHE A 249 18.92 8.49 1.57
C PHE A 249 20.16 8.40 2.47
N LYS A 250 21.28 7.89 1.95
CA LYS A 250 22.57 7.92 2.65
C LYS A 250 23.05 9.36 2.88
N GLU A 251 22.99 10.23 1.87
CA GLU A 251 23.36 11.65 1.99
C GLU A 251 22.50 12.40 3.03
N LEU A 252 21.21 12.08 3.13
CA LEU A 252 20.27 12.68 4.06
C LEU A 252 20.33 12.10 5.47
N GLY A 253 21.09 11.03 5.68
CA GLY A 253 21.16 10.28 6.95
C GLY A 253 19.83 9.63 7.32
N VAL A 254 19.06 9.14 6.32
CA VAL A 254 17.75 8.50 6.56
C VAL A 254 17.92 7.23 7.38
N TYR A 255 18.94 6.42 7.08
CA TYR A 255 19.22 5.16 7.76
C TYR A 255 19.61 5.31 9.24
N ASP A 256 20.04 6.51 9.66
CA ASP A 256 20.32 6.82 11.06
C ASP A 256 19.09 7.35 11.81
N LYS A 257 18.05 7.79 11.07
CA LYS A 257 16.86 8.43 11.61
C LYS A 257 15.61 7.54 11.55
N VAL A 258 15.62 6.55 10.67
CA VAL A 258 14.50 5.63 10.43
C VAL A 258 14.94 4.22 10.79
N LYS A 259 14.14 3.57 11.62
CA LYS A 259 14.46 2.24 12.14
C LYS A 259 14.46 1.17 11.06
N HIS A 260 13.49 1.23 10.14
CA HIS A 260 13.35 0.28 9.05
C HIS A 260 13.09 1.01 7.73
N VAL A 261 14.01 0.90 6.80
CA VAL A 261 13.82 1.32 5.40
C VAL A 261 13.72 0.04 4.57
N TYR A 262 12.54 -0.22 4.04
CA TYR A 262 12.29 -1.41 3.23
C TYR A 262 12.21 -1.07 1.75
N GLU A 263 12.80 -1.92 0.93
CA GLU A 263 12.57 -1.98 -0.51
C GLU A 263 11.60 -3.12 -0.80
N THR A 264 10.54 -2.83 -1.58
CA THR A 264 9.51 -3.82 -1.92
C THR A 264 9.11 -3.72 -3.39
N GLU A 265 8.76 -4.86 -3.99
CA GLU A 265 8.13 -4.91 -5.30
C GLU A 265 6.61 -4.91 -5.14
N ALA A 266 5.92 -4.10 -5.95
CA ALA A 266 4.46 -4.04 -5.98
C ALA A 266 3.87 -5.33 -6.57
N GLY A 267 2.72 -5.76 -6.06
CA GLY A 267 1.96 -6.89 -6.60
C GLY A 267 1.30 -6.59 -7.95
N CYS A 268 0.68 -7.61 -8.52
CA CYS A 268 0.07 -7.54 -9.85
C CYS A 268 -1.13 -6.60 -9.90
N VAL A 269 -1.92 -6.50 -8.84
CA VAL A 269 -3.04 -5.53 -8.77
C VAL A 269 -2.52 -4.11 -8.88
N ILE A 270 -1.52 -3.74 -8.12
CA ILE A 270 -0.91 -2.40 -8.17
C ILE A 270 -0.21 -2.19 -9.51
N GLY A 271 0.57 -3.17 -9.97
CA GLY A 271 1.28 -3.14 -11.25
C GLY A 271 0.35 -2.97 -12.46
N SER A 272 -0.83 -3.59 -12.45
CA SER A 272 -1.85 -3.47 -13.50
C SER A 272 -2.35 -2.03 -13.71
N HIS A 273 -2.26 -1.20 -12.67
CA HIS A 273 -2.68 0.20 -12.71
C HIS A 273 -1.52 1.20 -12.82
N CYS A 274 -0.32 0.82 -12.40
CA CYS A 274 0.84 1.72 -12.36
C CYS A 274 1.80 1.52 -13.54
N GLY A 275 1.94 0.30 -14.03
CA GLY A 275 2.82 -0.07 -15.14
C GLY A 275 4.30 -0.19 -14.74
N PRO A 276 5.13 -0.74 -15.63
CA PRO A 276 6.56 -0.90 -15.41
C PRO A 276 7.27 0.45 -15.29
N GLY A 277 8.36 0.48 -14.52
CA GLY A 277 9.14 1.70 -14.26
C GLY A 277 8.44 2.68 -13.30
N THR A 278 7.52 2.20 -12.47
CA THR A 278 6.90 3.00 -11.39
C THR A 278 7.66 2.80 -10.10
N ILE A 279 7.96 3.90 -9.40
CA ILE A 279 8.66 3.87 -8.12
C ILE A 279 8.11 4.93 -7.17
N GLY A 280 7.98 4.60 -5.90
CA GLY A 280 7.43 5.47 -4.85
C GLY A 280 8.23 5.46 -3.56
N ILE A 281 8.01 6.49 -2.75
CA ILE A 281 8.45 6.59 -1.37
C ILE A 281 7.20 6.79 -0.51
N LEU A 282 6.97 5.86 0.43
CA LEU A 282 5.77 5.83 1.25
C LEU A 282 6.18 5.81 2.73
N TYR A 283 5.55 6.68 3.51
CA TYR A 283 5.89 6.89 4.92
C TYR A 283 4.70 7.47 5.69
N LEU A 284 4.78 7.42 7.02
CA LEU A 284 3.86 8.07 7.94
C LEU A 284 4.45 9.37 8.47
N MET A 285 3.62 10.37 8.68
CA MET A 285 3.97 11.52 9.50
C MET A 285 3.78 11.18 10.99
N LYS A 286 4.54 11.82 11.86
CA LYS A 286 4.40 11.69 13.32
C LYS A 286 2.98 11.94 13.79
N ASP A 287 2.62 11.30 14.88
CA ASP A 287 1.43 11.60 15.66
C ASP A 287 1.87 12.10 17.04
N GLU A 288 1.69 13.37 17.30
CA GLU A 288 2.09 14.01 18.57
C GLU A 288 1.47 13.32 19.78
N LEU A 289 0.26 12.76 19.63
CA LEU A 289 -0.41 12.03 20.71
C LEU A 289 0.22 10.66 21.00
N GLU A 290 0.87 10.02 20.02
CA GLU A 290 1.60 8.76 20.24
C GLU A 290 2.95 9.00 20.92
N GLU A 291 3.65 10.09 20.60
CA GLU A 291 4.93 10.42 21.24
C GLU A 291 4.78 10.63 22.76
N GLU A 292 3.62 11.13 23.21
CA GLU A 292 3.34 11.31 24.65
C GLU A 292 3.01 10.00 25.38
N GLU A 293 2.46 8.99 24.68
CA GLU A 293 2.01 7.72 25.29
C GLU A 293 3.10 6.63 25.33
N PHE A 294 4.10 6.70 24.46
CA PHE A 294 5.20 5.74 24.35
C PHE A 294 6.57 6.34 24.76
N ASP A 295 6.57 7.42 25.53
CA ASP A 295 7.79 7.95 26.10
C ASP A 295 8.27 6.98 27.20
N ASP A 296 9.12 6.02 26.83
CA ASP A 296 9.68 4.97 27.69
C ASP A 296 10.47 5.53 28.90
N ASP A 297 10.80 6.83 28.90
CA ASP A 297 11.47 7.50 30.02
C ASP A 297 10.52 7.92 31.17
N LYS A 298 9.21 7.63 31.04
CA LYS A 298 8.21 7.94 32.08
C LYS A 298 7.68 6.74 32.88
N LEU A 299 8.31 5.55 32.71
CA LEU A 299 8.00 4.36 33.50
C LEU A 299 9.13 4.05 34.54
#